data_279f9847bf37f75fd25cb409a91e384e
#
_entry.id   279f9847bf37f75fd25cb409a91e384e
#
_cell.length_a   1.000
_cell.length_b   1.000
_cell.length_c   1.000
_cell.angle_alpha   90.00
_cell.angle_beta   90.00
_cell.angle_gamma   90.00
#
_symmetry.space_group_name_H-M   'P 1'
#
loop_
_entity.id
_entity.type
_entity.pdbx_description
1 polymer ?
#
loop_
_entity_poly.entity_id
_entity_poly.type
_entity_poly.pdbx_seq_one_letter_code
_entity_poly.pdbx_strand_id
1 'polypeptide(L)'
;VVELGGVRAGLLPFVSERLLVRRLFQEDEVLHRTYAEAMRRVLDNLKSPLLLGHFAVEGARPGGGEFVFHLVGSYAVPRASLPLEVRYLALGHVHRQQQVSEAPVAWYPGSLVQLDFGEGEAAERGVLLVELPPSGPPRVHPVPGRWGKPLRTYRLRPEELDGRMGELERFPGYLRLVVEGRLSPQVKENLFRALPHLLAVEGAPLQAGEGRREEVQDLGFVEGYARYLEERGRKEEALLERFAEVLAEVEGEALTA
;
A
#
# COMPACT_ATOMS: atom_id res chain seq x y z
N VAL A 1 18.61 19.22 3.14
CA VAL A 1 19.32 19.01 1.86
C VAL A 1 20.73 18.50 2.19
N VAL A 2 21.17 17.50 1.50
CA VAL A 2 22.51 16.88 1.63
C VAL A 2 23.22 16.90 0.29
N GLU A 3 24.50 16.61 0.28
CA GLU A 3 25.27 16.41 -0.96
C GLU A 3 25.60 14.92 -1.13
N LEU A 4 25.23 14.36 -2.28
CA LEU A 4 25.42 12.96 -2.63
C LEU A 4 26.21 12.91 -3.95
N GLY A 5 27.48 12.51 -3.89
CA GLY A 5 28.33 12.38 -5.08
C GLY A 5 28.42 13.66 -5.94
N GLY A 6 28.48 14.83 -5.32
CA GLY A 6 28.51 16.12 -6.02
C GLY A 6 27.14 16.64 -6.48
N VAL A 7 26.04 15.93 -6.14
CA VAL A 7 24.67 16.35 -6.45
C VAL A 7 23.95 16.74 -5.16
N ARG A 8 23.32 17.90 -5.14
CA ARG A 8 22.46 18.31 -4.03
C ARG A 8 21.18 17.48 -4.06
N ALA A 9 20.82 16.88 -2.91
CA ALA A 9 19.65 16.09 -2.75
C ALA A 9 18.78 16.58 -1.57
N GLY A 10 17.50 16.79 -1.81
CA GLY A 10 16.50 16.99 -0.78
C GLY A 10 16.08 15.64 -0.21
N LEU A 11 15.91 15.54 1.11
CA LEU A 11 15.44 14.33 1.76
C LEU A 11 14.14 14.66 2.51
N LEU A 12 13.07 13.93 2.20
CA LEU A 12 11.76 14.06 2.82
C LEU A 12 11.30 12.69 3.33
N PRO A 13 11.46 12.38 4.62
CA PRO A 13 10.95 11.14 5.19
C PRO A 13 9.42 11.14 5.19
N PHE A 14 8.82 10.00 5.51
CA PHE A 14 7.38 9.94 5.74
C PHE A 14 6.98 10.89 6.88
N VAL A 15 5.97 11.70 6.61
CA VAL A 15 5.39 12.62 7.60
C VAL A 15 3.89 12.42 7.60
N SER A 16 3.34 12.11 8.78
CA SER A 16 1.89 11.98 8.93
C SER A 16 1.19 13.33 8.77
N GLU A 17 -0.03 13.32 8.27
CA GLU A 17 -0.85 14.52 8.10
C GLU A 17 -0.93 15.34 9.40
N ARG A 18 -1.31 14.70 10.50
CA ARG A 18 -1.45 15.37 11.80
C ARG A 18 -0.17 16.10 12.23
N LEU A 19 0.99 15.53 11.99
CA LEU A 19 2.26 16.16 12.34
C LEU A 19 2.58 17.32 11.40
N LEU A 20 2.35 17.11 10.10
CA LEU A 20 2.70 18.08 9.06
C LEU A 20 1.83 19.32 9.15
N VAL A 21 0.51 19.16 9.21
CA VAL A 21 -0.45 20.26 9.26
C VAL A 21 -0.23 21.09 10.54
N ARG A 22 -0.14 20.45 11.73
CA ARG A 22 0.11 21.15 12.98
C ARG A 22 1.43 21.92 13.05
N ARG A 23 2.44 21.48 12.32
CA ARG A 23 3.76 22.13 12.32
C ARG A 23 3.87 23.31 11.36
N LEU A 24 3.09 23.29 10.27
CA LEU A 24 3.19 24.28 9.20
C LEU A 24 2.14 25.38 9.28
N PHE A 25 1.04 25.14 9.97
CA PHE A 25 -0.08 26.08 10.07
C PHE A 25 -0.33 26.47 11.53
N GLN A 26 -0.80 27.68 11.76
CA GLN A 26 -1.29 28.12 13.08
C GLN A 26 -2.60 27.43 13.41
N GLU A 27 -2.97 27.36 14.71
CA GLU A 27 -4.17 26.63 15.15
C GLU A 27 -5.45 27.06 14.41
N ASP A 28 -5.61 28.35 14.14
CA ASP A 28 -6.76 28.90 13.41
C ASP A 28 -6.77 28.55 11.90
N GLU A 29 -5.62 28.19 11.33
CA GLU A 29 -5.49 27.80 9.93
C GLU A 29 -5.60 26.28 9.72
N VAL A 30 -5.41 25.48 10.76
CA VAL A 30 -5.40 24.00 10.69
C VAL A 30 -6.72 23.45 10.19
N LEU A 31 -7.83 24.10 10.57
CA LEU A 31 -9.21 23.68 10.24
C LEU A 31 -9.54 23.65 8.73
N HIS A 32 -8.74 24.34 7.90
CA HIS A 32 -9.04 24.50 6.48
C HIS A 32 -7.90 24.07 5.55
N ARG A 33 -6.86 23.39 6.07
CA ARG A 33 -5.68 23.01 5.30
C ARG A 33 -5.53 21.51 5.15
N THR A 34 -5.27 21.08 3.91
CA THR A 34 -5.12 19.69 3.56
C THR A 34 -3.66 19.24 3.66
N TYR A 35 -3.46 17.92 3.78
CA TYR A 35 -2.13 17.29 3.68
C TYR A 35 -1.42 17.68 2.38
N ALA A 36 -2.14 17.72 1.26
CA ALA A 36 -1.60 18.08 -0.04
C ALA A 36 -1.03 19.50 -0.09
N GLU A 37 -1.71 20.48 0.54
CA GLU A 37 -1.22 21.86 0.64
C GLU A 37 0.01 21.97 1.54
N ALA A 38 0.01 21.26 2.66
CA ALA A 38 1.15 21.20 3.55
C ALA A 38 2.37 20.55 2.87
N MET A 39 2.16 19.45 2.15
CA MET A 39 3.20 18.80 1.38
C MET A 39 3.75 19.70 0.28
N ARG A 40 2.88 20.42 -0.44
CA ARG A 40 3.33 21.39 -1.44
C ARG A 40 4.27 22.44 -0.85
N ARG A 41 3.92 23.04 0.31
CA ARG A 41 4.80 24.00 1.00
C ARG A 41 6.17 23.40 1.34
N VAL A 42 6.20 22.14 1.80
CA VAL A 42 7.47 21.45 2.11
C VAL A 42 8.28 21.22 0.84
N LEU A 43 7.66 20.70 -0.20
CA LEU A 43 8.31 20.41 -1.49
C LEU A 43 8.87 21.68 -2.13
N ASP A 44 8.15 22.80 -2.12
CA ASP A 44 8.58 24.10 -2.64
C ASP A 44 9.84 24.64 -1.92
N ASN A 45 10.06 24.22 -0.65
CA ASN A 45 11.24 24.60 0.11
C ASN A 45 12.44 23.65 -0.05
N LEU A 46 12.23 22.46 -0.63
CA LEU A 46 13.28 21.46 -0.85
C LEU A 46 13.92 21.60 -2.25
N LYS A 47 14.28 22.83 -2.64
CA LYS A 47 14.87 23.14 -3.95
C LYS A 47 16.20 22.44 -4.18
N SER A 48 16.15 21.29 -4.86
CA SER A 48 17.34 20.54 -5.24
C SER A 48 17.06 19.70 -6.51
N PRO A 49 18.07 19.45 -7.35
CA PRO A 49 17.89 18.70 -8.60
C PRO A 49 17.47 17.24 -8.36
N LEU A 50 17.81 16.68 -7.20
CA LEU A 50 17.42 15.35 -6.75
C LEU A 50 16.61 15.47 -5.47
N LEU A 51 15.46 14.82 -5.43
CA LEU A 51 14.62 14.74 -4.23
C LEU A 51 14.30 13.26 -3.93
N LEU A 52 14.55 12.85 -2.70
CA LEU A 52 14.15 11.54 -2.18
C LEU A 52 12.99 11.77 -1.22
N GLY A 53 11.83 11.20 -1.52
CA GLY A 53 10.62 11.40 -0.75
C GLY A 53 9.92 10.08 -0.39
N HIS A 54 9.24 10.04 0.76
CA HIS A 54 8.44 8.89 1.17
C HIS A 54 6.99 9.33 1.39
N PHE A 55 6.20 9.35 0.31
CA PHE A 55 4.80 9.75 0.31
C PHE A 55 4.07 9.18 -0.92
N ALA A 56 2.73 9.14 -0.84
CA ALA A 56 1.89 8.75 -1.95
C ALA A 56 1.69 9.91 -2.95
N VAL A 57 1.73 9.59 -4.24
CA VAL A 57 1.36 10.49 -5.34
C VAL A 57 0.05 10.01 -5.94
N GLU A 58 -0.84 10.96 -6.24
CA GLU A 58 -2.15 10.68 -6.84
C GLU A 58 -2.04 9.84 -8.11
N GLY A 59 -2.88 8.80 -8.20
CA GLY A 59 -2.91 7.87 -9.32
C GLY A 59 -1.78 6.83 -9.33
N ALA A 60 -0.98 6.74 -8.26
CA ALA A 60 -0.07 5.61 -8.08
C ALA A 60 -0.87 4.31 -7.84
N ARG A 61 -0.43 3.24 -8.47
CA ARG A 61 -1.07 1.92 -8.34
C ARG A 61 -0.45 1.16 -7.17
N PRO A 62 -1.26 0.63 -6.23
CA PRO A 62 -0.73 -0.13 -5.10
C PRO A 62 -0.05 -1.43 -5.55
N GLY A 63 0.88 -1.91 -4.74
CA GLY A 63 1.55 -3.20 -4.91
C GLY A 63 0.79 -4.36 -4.28
N GLY A 64 -0.05 -4.09 -3.27
CA GLY A 64 -0.89 -5.06 -2.58
C GLY A 64 -0.63 -5.21 -1.07
N GLY A 65 0.41 -4.62 -0.54
CA GLY A 65 0.73 -4.64 0.90
C GLY A 65 0.57 -3.29 1.60
N GLU A 66 0.28 -2.23 0.85
CA GLU A 66 0.11 -0.88 1.39
C GLU A 66 -1.28 -0.70 2.02
N PHE A 67 -1.35 0.17 3.03
CA PHE A 67 -2.64 0.66 3.51
C PHE A 67 -3.28 1.54 2.42
N VAL A 68 -4.38 1.07 1.86
CA VAL A 68 -5.11 1.74 0.77
C VAL A 68 -5.51 3.18 1.15
N PHE A 69 -5.78 3.44 2.43
CA PHE A 69 -6.06 4.77 2.97
C PHE A 69 -4.99 5.82 2.64
N HIS A 70 -3.72 5.41 2.55
CA HIS A 70 -2.63 6.34 2.25
C HIS A 70 -2.46 6.62 0.75
N LEU A 71 -3.20 5.91 -0.10
CA LEU A 71 -3.12 6.03 -1.56
C LEU A 71 -4.32 6.78 -2.16
N VAL A 72 -5.38 7.00 -1.36
CA VAL A 72 -6.66 7.56 -1.83
C VAL A 72 -6.99 8.83 -1.04
N GLY A 73 -7.49 9.84 -1.72
CA GLY A 73 -8.04 11.04 -1.10
C GLY A 73 -7.01 11.97 -0.47
N SER A 74 -7.24 12.37 0.78
CA SER A 74 -6.49 13.44 1.47
C SER A 74 -5.00 13.18 1.70
N TYR A 75 -4.53 11.93 1.60
CA TYR A 75 -3.13 11.55 1.85
C TYR A 75 -2.24 11.45 0.62
N ALA A 76 -2.79 11.56 -0.58
CA ALA A 76 -2.01 11.54 -1.81
C ALA A 76 -1.67 12.96 -2.27
N VAL A 77 -0.42 13.17 -2.63
CA VAL A 77 0.05 14.45 -3.19
C VAL A 77 -0.37 14.53 -4.66
N PRO A 78 -1.14 15.55 -5.08
CA PRO A 78 -1.49 15.72 -6.48
C PRO A 78 -0.24 15.82 -7.36
N ARG A 79 -0.25 15.21 -8.53
CA ARG A 79 0.86 15.30 -9.50
C ARG A 79 1.22 16.74 -9.84
N ALA A 80 0.20 17.59 -9.97
CA ALA A 80 0.38 19.02 -10.25
C ALA A 80 1.09 19.80 -9.12
N SER A 81 1.18 19.21 -7.92
CA SER A 81 1.88 19.80 -6.78
C SER A 81 3.35 19.36 -6.69
N LEU A 82 3.83 18.51 -7.59
CA LEU A 82 5.24 18.11 -7.63
C LEU A 82 6.12 19.27 -8.15
N PRO A 83 7.28 19.55 -7.52
CA PRO A 83 8.11 20.70 -7.86
C PRO A 83 8.82 20.48 -9.21
N LEU A 84 8.56 21.33 -10.18
CA LEU A 84 9.10 21.22 -11.54
C LEU A 84 10.60 21.46 -11.65
N GLU A 85 11.20 22.10 -10.65
CA GLU A 85 12.64 22.34 -10.55
C GLU A 85 13.44 21.08 -10.19
N VAL A 86 12.76 20.06 -9.66
CA VAL A 86 13.37 18.76 -9.37
C VAL A 86 13.53 18.01 -10.68
N ARG A 87 14.75 17.57 -10.98
CA ARG A 87 15.03 16.77 -12.18
C ARG A 87 14.58 15.32 -12.01
N TYR A 88 14.86 14.75 -10.82
CA TYR A 88 14.46 13.40 -10.49
C TYR A 88 13.91 13.32 -9.06
N LEU A 89 12.73 12.71 -8.94
CA LEU A 89 12.07 12.45 -7.68
C LEU A 89 12.04 10.92 -7.43
N ALA A 90 12.90 10.49 -6.51
CA ALA A 90 12.94 9.10 -6.04
C ALA A 90 11.93 8.93 -4.91
N LEU A 91 10.90 8.12 -5.13
CA LEU A 91 9.80 7.94 -4.22
C LEU A 91 9.86 6.57 -3.52
N GLY A 92 9.63 6.55 -2.21
CA GLY A 92 9.25 5.37 -1.44
C GLY A 92 7.77 5.41 -1.06
N HIS A 93 7.26 4.39 -0.42
CA HIS A 93 5.90 4.21 0.07
C HIS A 93 5.09 3.19 -0.75
N VAL A 94 5.06 3.32 -2.07
CA VAL A 94 4.30 2.38 -2.94
C VAL A 94 5.19 1.20 -3.32
N HIS A 95 4.67 -0.01 -3.11
CA HIS A 95 5.42 -1.26 -3.27
C HIS A 95 5.51 -1.74 -4.73
N ARG A 96 4.75 -1.12 -5.64
CA ARG A 96 4.79 -1.43 -7.06
C ARG A 96 5.77 -0.53 -7.79
N GLN A 97 6.72 -1.12 -8.54
CA GLN A 97 7.61 -0.37 -9.41
C GLN A 97 6.82 0.34 -10.51
N GLN A 98 6.95 1.67 -10.59
CA GLN A 98 6.22 2.47 -11.58
C GLN A 98 6.75 3.89 -11.70
N GLN A 99 6.60 4.46 -12.89
CA GLN A 99 6.68 5.90 -13.10
C GLN A 99 5.34 6.55 -12.79
N VAL A 100 5.36 7.68 -12.07
CA VAL A 100 4.13 8.41 -11.69
C VAL A 100 4.09 9.82 -12.25
N SER A 101 5.23 10.36 -12.72
CA SER A 101 5.30 11.66 -13.39
C SER A 101 6.41 11.69 -14.41
N GLU A 102 6.22 12.46 -15.48
CA GLU A 102 7.22 12.73 -16.51
C GLU A 102 7.94 14.07 -16.26
N ALA A 103 7.28 15.00 -15.59
CA ALA A 103 7.81 16.31 -15.23
C ALA A 103 7.29 16.74 -13.84
N PRO A 104 8.12 16.67 -12.78
CA PRO A 104 9.46 16.06 -12.75
C PRO A 104 9.43 14.56 -13.04
N VAL A 105 10.54 13.98 -13.50
CA VAL A 105 10.63 12.51 -13.64
C VAL A 105 10.57 11.89 -12.25
N ALA A 106 9.48 11.17 -11.96
CA ALA A 106 9.22 10.61 -10.65
C ALA A 106 8.91 9.10 -10.72
N TRP A 107 9.59 8.32 -9.89
CA TRP A 107 9.47 6.87 -9.85
C TRP A 107 9.41 6.32 -8.43
N TYR A 108 8.60 5.27 -8.29
CA TYR A 108 8.69 4.30 -7.20
C TYR A 108 9.51 3.09 -7.67
N PRO A 109 10.57 2.70 -6.99
CA PRO A 109 11.29 1.46 -7.27
C PRO A 109 10.48 0.21 -6.87
N GLY A 110 9.44 0.42 -6.06
CA GLY A 110 8.69 -0.67 -5.45
C GLY A 110 9.39 -1.29 -4.25
N SER A 111 8.85 -2.39 -3.76
CA SER A 111 9.47 -3.19 -2.71
C SER A 111 10.59 -4.06 -3.28
N LEU A 112 11.75 -4.09 -2.61
CA LEU A 112 12.89 -4.91 -3.01
C LEU A 112 12.61 -6.40 -2.80
N VAL A 113 11.88 -6.73 -1.75
CA VAL A 113 11.44 -8.07 -1.39
C VAL A 113 9.91 -8.11 -1.33
N GLN A 114 9.33 -9.30 -1.44
CA GLN A 114 7.90 -9.45 -1.23
C GLN A 114 7.58 -9.26 0.26
N LEU A 115 6.74 -8.27 0.58
CA LEU A 115 6.38 -7.90 1.94
C LEU A 115 5.02 -8.45 2.36
N ASP A 116 4.15 -8.73 1.39
CA ASP A 116 2.79 -9.22 1.62
C ASP A 116 2.38 -10.27 0.59
N PHE A 117 1.47 -11.16 0.99
CA PHE A 117 0.92 -12.19 0.09
C PHE A 117 0.07 -11.60 -1.05
N GLY A 118 -0.44 -10.39 -0.90
CA GLY A 118 -1.22 -9.67 -1.92
C GLY A 118 -0.36 -9.10 -3.05
N GLU A 119 0.94 -8.91 -2.85
CA GLU A 119 1.84 -8.38 -3.88
C GLU A 119 2.08 -9.37 -5.04
N GLY A 120 1.81 -10.66 -4.84
CA GLY A 120 2.04 -11.71 -5.84
C GLY A 120 3.52 -12.01 -6.10
N GLU A 121 3.82 -13.25 -6.46
CA GLU A 121 5.18 -13.69 -6.75
C GLU A 121 5.70 -13.17 -8.10
N ALA A 122 4.81 -12.96 -9.05
CA ALA A 122 5.14 -12.50 -10.42
C ALA A 122 5.38 -10.99 -10.50
N ALA A 123 5.17 -10.22 -9.42
CA ALA A 123 5.42 -8.80 -9.42
C ALA A 123 6.89 -8.50 -9.72
N GLU A 124 7.12 -7.57 -10.63
CA GLU A 124 8.48 -7.10 -10.94
C GLU A 124 9.06 -6.40 -9.72
N ARG A 125 10.23 -6.87 -9.29
CA ARG A 125 11.00 -6.31 -8.19
C ARG A 125 12.41 -6.01 -8.65
N GLY A 126 13.01 -5.02 -8.04
CA GLY A 126 14.35 -4.61 -8.42
C GLY A 126 14.74 -3.28 -7.83
N VAL A 127 15.79 -2.74 -8.40
CA VAL A 127 16.24 -1.38 -8.13
C VAL A 127 16.14 -0.55 -9.40
N LEU A 128 16.18 0.76 -9.26
CA LEU A 128 16.26 1.68 -10.39
C LEU A 128 17.67 2.26 -10.44
N LEU A 129 18.37 2.03 -11.55
CA LEU A 129 19.61 2.76 -11.86
C LEU A 129 19.21 4.07 -12.54
N VAL A 130 19.61 5.20 -11.96
CA VAL A 130 19.24 6.52 -12.45
C VAL A 130 20.47 7.29 -12.86
N GLU A 131 20.52 7.69 -14.11
CA GLU A 131 21.54 8.59 -14.64
C GLU A 131 21.01 10.02 -14.65
N LEU A 132 21.75 10.93 -14.03
CA LEU A 132 21.46 12.36 -14.03
C LEU A 132 22.52 13.10 -14.87
N PRO A 133 22.35 13.18 -16.20
CA PRO A 133 23.32 13.87 -17.05
C PRO A 133 23.37 15.36 -16.68
N PRO A 134 24.49 16.07 -16.93
CA PRO A 134 24.59 17.51 -16.67
C PRO A 134 23.48 18.34 -17.33
N SER A 135 23.02 17.91 -18.51
CA SER A 135 21.90 18.51 -19.24
C SER A 135 20.95 17.43 -19.79
N GLY A 136 19.69 17.82 -20.01
CA GLY A 136 18.64 16.91 -20.49
C GLY A 136 17.95 16.10 -19.37
N PRO A 137 16.98 15.26 -19.72
CA PRO A 137 16.17 14.50 -18.78
C PRO A 137 16.97 13.38 -18.11
N PRO A 138 16.61 12.99 -16.89
CA PRO A 138 17.09 11.76 -16.25
C PRO A 138 16.78 10.52 -17.09
N ARG A 139 17.67 9.54 -17.03
CA ARG A 139 17.42 8.20 -17.62
C ARG A 139 17.25 7.20 -16.49
N VAL A 140 16.16 6.46 -16.52
CA VAL A 140 15.82 5.48 -15.49
C VAL A 140 15.85 4.08 -16.09
N HIS A 141 16.67 3.22 -15.52
CA HIS A 141 16.86 1.84 -15.96
C HIS A 141 16.43 0.88 -14.84
N PRO A 142 15.28 0.21 -14.98
CA PRO A 142 14.92 -0.85 -14.06
C PRO A 142 15.94 -2.00 -14.14
N VAL A 143 16.46 -2.38 -12.99
CA VAL A 143 17.36 -3.52 -12.83
C VAL A 143 16.60 -4.59 -12.05
N PRO A 144 16.03 -5.60 -12.73
CA PRO A 144 15.24 -6.63 -12.08
C PRO A 144 16.11 -7.50 -11.18
N GLY A 145 15.52 -7.99 -10.12
CA GLY A 145 16.18 -8.89 -9.18
C GLY A 145 15.16 -9.67 -8.35
N ARG A 146 15.66 -10.72 -7.72
CA ARG A 146 14.88 -11.54 -6.79
C ARG A 146 15.65 -11.65 -5.50
N TRP A 147 15.16 -10.98 -4.48
CA TRP A 147 15.73 -10.99 -3.14
C TRP A 147 14.69 -11.47 -2.13
N GLY A 148 15.16 -12.01 -1.04
CA GLY A 148 14.30 -12.55 0.00
C GLY A 148 13.67 -13.89 -0.35
N LYS A 149 12.74 -14.31 0.50
CA LYS A 149 11.96 -15.53 0.31
C LYS A 149 10.61 -15.18 -0.32
N PRO A 150 10.13 -15.96 -1.30
CA PRO A 150 8.80 -15.73 -1.87
C PRO A 150 7.70 -16.02 -0.84
N LEU A 151 6.60 -15.27 -0.92
CA LEU A 151 5.37 -15.53 -0.18
C LEU A 151 4.33 -16.06 -1.15
N ARG A 152 3.76 -17.23 -0.88
CA ARG A 152 2.77 -17.85 -1.74
C ARG A 152 1.50 -18.19 -0.98
N THR A 153 0.35 -17.87 -1.58
CA THR A 153 -0.95 -18.32 -1.11
C THR A 153 -1.36 -19.55 -1.92
N TYR A 154 -1.58 -20.66 -1.21
CA TYR A 154 -2.24 -21.83 -1.79
C TYR A 154 -3.72 -21.82 -1.40
N ARG A 155 -4.57 -21.96 -2.41
CA ARG A 155 -6.01 -22.17 -2.23
C ARG A 155 -6.30 -23.64 -2.51
N LEU A 156 -6.78 -24.36 -1.52
CA LEU A 156 -6.94 -25.82 -1.56
C LEU A 156 -8.30 -26.22 -1.00
N ARG A 157 -8.84 -27.31 -1.53
CA ARG A 157 -9.92 -28.03 -0.88
C ARG A 157 -9.34 -28.95 0.20
N PRO A 158 -10.12 -29.29 1.25
CA PRO A 158 -9.62 -30.16 2.34
C PRO A 158 -9.03 -31.48 1.84
N GLU A 159 -9.65 -32.09 0.85
CA GLU A 159 -9.23 -33.36 0.24
C GLU A 159 -7.92 -33.27 -0.57
N GLU A 160 -7.49 -32.07 -0.94
CA GLU A 160 -6.24 -31.84 -1.68
C GLU A 160 -5.02 -31.70 -0.76
N LEU A 161 -5.25 -31.44 0.52
CA LEU A 161 -4.17 -31.16 1.48
C LEU A 161 -3.12 -32.28 1.53
N ASP A 162 -3.56 -33.53 1.71
CA ASP A 162 -2.64 -34.67 1.85
C ASP A 162 -1.80 -34.85 0.58
N GLY A 163 -2.43 -34.74 -0.58
CA GLY A 163 -1.72 -34.85 -1.88
C GLY A 163 -0.74 -33.73 -2.17
N ARG A 164 -0.90 -32.58 -1.55
CA ARG A 164 -0.06 -31.39 -1.74
C ARG A 164 1.02 -31.22 -0.65
N MET A 165 0.97 -31.96 0.44
CA MET A 165 1.91 -31.78 1.56
C MET A 165 3.36 -31.79 1.11
N GLY A 166 3.78 -32.74 0.27
CA GLY A 166 5.16 -32.82 -0.20
C GLY A 166 5.60 -31.61 -1.08
N GLU A 167 4.67 -30.93 -1.76
CA GLU A 167 4.94 -29.69 -2.47
C GLU A 167 5.08 -28.52 -1.48
N LEU A 168 4.15 -28.44 -0.52
CA LEU A 168 4.13 -27.39 0.49
C LEU A 168 5.41 -27.44 1.36
N GLU A 169 5.84 -28.63 1.79
CA GLU A 169 7.07 -28.83 2.57
C GLU A 169 8.34 -28.35 1.86
N ARG A 170 8.41 -28.57 0.54
CA ARG A 170 9.56 -28.20 -0.30
C ARG A 170 9.54 -26.77 -0.80
N PHE A 171 8.48 -26.01 -0.53
CA PHE A 171 8.42 -24.63 -0.99
C PHE A 171 9.51 -23.78 -0.32
N PRO A 172 10.35 -23.05 -1.07
CA PRO A 172 11.53 -22.38 -0.50
C PRO A 172 11.22 -21.03 0.15
N GLY A 173 9.95 -20.69 0.34
CA GLY A 173 9.48 -19.41 0.86
C GLY A 173 8.56 -19.54 2.06
N TYR A 174 7.67 -18.59 2.24
CA TYR A 174 6.63 -18.60 3.25
C TYR A 174 5.25 -18.86 2.64
N LEU A 175 4.41 -19.58 3.36
CA LEU A 175 3.11 -20.03 2.91
C LEU A 175 1.97 -19.34 3.66
N ARG A 176 0.91 -19.07 2.93
CA ARG A 176 -0.43 -18.87 3.44
C ARG A 176 -1.34 -19.93 2.81
N LEU A 177 -2.06 -20.68 3.62
CA LEU A 177 -3.05 -21.63 3.16
C LEU A 177 -4.45 -21.05 3.33
N VAL A 178 -5.23 -21.05 2.26
CA VAL A 178 -6.66 -20.75 2.24
C VAL A 178 -7.37 -22.04 1.89
N VAL A 179 -7.98 -22.68 2.87
CA VAL A 179 -8.65 -23.97 2.70
C VAL A 179 -10.15 -23.76 2.68
N GLU A 180 -10.82 -24.32 1.69
CA GLU A 180 -12.28 -24.22 1.59
C GLU A 180 -12.97 -24.88 2.79
N GLY A 181 -13.99 -24.18 3.34
CA GLY A 181 -14.72 -24.64 4.50
C GLY A 181 -14.13 -24.26 5.85
N ARG A 182 -14.63 -24.89 6.91
CA ARG A 182 -14.18 -24.66 8.29
C ARG A 182 -13.08 -25.66 8.66
N LEU A 183 -11.94 -25.15 9.09
CA LEU A 183 -10.89 -25.96 9.66
C LEU A 183 -11.01 -26.02 11.19
N SER A 184 -10.93 -27.22 11.75
CA SER A 184 -10.85 -27.38 13.19
C SER A 184 -9.52 -26.83 13.74
N PRO A 185 -9.48 -26.37 15.00
CA PRO A 185 -8.24 -25.92 15.63
C PRO A 185 -7.12 -26.96 15.56
N GLN A 186 -7.47 -28.24 15.72
CA GLN A 186 -6.51 -29.34 15.67
C GLN A 186 -5.85 -29.50 14.30
N VAL A 187 -6.62 -29.36 13.21
CA VAL A 187 -6.08 -29.42 11.84
C VAL A 187 -5.13 -28.24 11.60
N LYS A 188 -5.51 -27.03 12.04
CA LYS A 188 -4.62 -25.88 11.94
C LYS A 188 -3.31 -26.07 12.67
N GLU A 189 -3.35 -26.57 13.91
CA GLU A 189 -2.16 -26.85 14.71
C GLU A 189 -1.25 -27.88 14.04
N ASN A 190 -1.84 -28.96 13.49
CA ASN A 190 -1.10 -29.97 12.77
C ASN A 190 -0.40 -29.41 11.53
N LEU A 191 -1.06 -28.53 10.77
CA LEU A 191 -0.48 -27.85 9.59
C LEU A 191 0.70 -26.95 9.99
N PHE A 192 0.57 -26.14 11.04
CA PHE A 192 1.68 -25.31 11.53
C PHE A 192 2.86 -26.14 12.03
N ARG A 193 2.58 -27.32 12.64
CA ARG A 193 3.63 -28.23 13.08
C ARG A 193 4.35 -28.90 11.93
N ALA A 194 3.62 -29.31 10.90
CA ALA A 194 4.18 -29.96 9.71
C ALA A 194 4.91 -28.99 8.78
N LEU A 195 4.49 -27.72 8.73
CA LEU A 195 5.00 -26.71 7.82
C LEU A 195 5.56 -25.50 8.61
N PRO A 196 6.85 -25.55 9.06
CA PRO A 196 7.42 -24.47 9.90
C PRO A 196 7.47 -23.09 9.21
N HIS A 197 7.37 -23.03 7.89
CA HIS A 197 7.35 -21.81 7.07
C HIS A 197 5.92 -21.34 6.72
N LEU A 198 4.91 -21.97 7.30
CA LEU A 198 3.52 -21.57 7.18
C LEU A 198 3.25 -20.39 8.12
N LEU A 199 2.82 -19.26 7.57
CA LEU A 199 2.55 -18.04 8.35
C LEU A 199 1.06 -17.86 8.68
N ALA A 200 0.17 -18.37 7.82
CA ALA A 200 -1.26 -18.22 8.04
C ALA A 200 -2.05 -19.40 7.47
N VAL A 201 -3.12 -19.79 8.18
CA VAL A 201 -4.13 -20.75 7.72
C VAL A 201 -5.50 -20.17 7.92
N GLU A 202 -6.23 -20.00 6.83
CA GLU A 202 -7.58 -19.44 6.82
C GLU A 202 -8.57 -20.48 6.29
N GLY A 203 -9.74 -20.56 6.91
CA GLY A 203 -10.89 -21.26 6.33
C GLY A 203 -11.69 -20.27 5.49
N ALA A 204 -11.84 -20.55 4.20
CA ALA A 204 -12.66 -19.72 3.32
C ALA A 204 -14.04 -20.30 3.13
N PRO A 205 -15.10 -19.48 2.94
CA PRO A 205 -16.39 -19.98 2.46
C PRO A 205 -16.20 -20.65 1.10
N LEU A 206 -16.97 -21.72 0.85
CA LEU A 206 -16.94 -22.55 -0.37
C LEU A 206 -17.18 -21.80 -1.69
N GLN A 207 -17.51 -20.53 -1.66
CA GLN A 207 -17.70 -19.67 -2.84
C GLN A 207 -17.33 -18.22 -2.52
N ALA A 208 -16.10 -17.87 -2.73
CA ALA A 208 -15.73 -16.48 -2.98
C ALA A 208 -15.00 -16.42 -4.33
N GLY A 209 -15.77 -16.33 -5.40
CA GLY A 209 -15.25 -16.09 -6.73
C GLY A 209 -14.50 -14.75 -6.78
N GLU A 210 -13.52 -14.66 -7.66
CA GLU A 210 -12.70 -13.46 -7.87
C GLU A 210 -13.50 -12.18 -8.22
N GLY A 211 -14.78 -12.32 -8.67
CA GLY A 211 -15.67 -11.18 -8.95
C GLY A 211 -16.18 -10.42 -7.73
N ARG A 212 -16.01 -10.95 -6.50
CA ARG A 212 -16.57 -10.30 -5.30
C ARG A 212 -15.73 -9.17 -4.72
N ARG A 213 -14.46 -9.05 -5.11
CA ARG A 213 -13.61 -7.93 -4.68
C ARG A 213 -13.88 -6.64 -5.47
N GLU A 214 -14.27 -6.75 -6.74
CA GLU A 214 -14.61 -5.59 -7.57
C GLU A 214 -15.95 -4.96 -7.15
N GLU A 215 -16.94 -5.77 -6.78
CA GLU A 215 -18.25 -5.28 -6.32
C GLU A 215 -18.22 -4.54 -4.96
N VAL A 216 -17.22 -4.81 -4.10
CA VAL A 216 -17.10 -4.12 -2.80
C VAL A 216 -16.35 -2.80 -2.92
N GLN A 217 -15.54 -2.60 -3.95
CA GLN A 217 -14.80 -1.35 -4.17
C GLN A 217 -15.70 -0.17 -4.60
N ASP A 218 -16.88 -0.46 -5.14
CA ASP A 218 -17.85 0.56 -5.57
C ASP A 218 -18.93 0.88 -4.51
N LEU A 219 -18.94 0.14 -3.38
CA LEU A 219 -19.88 0.38 -2.29
C LEU A 219 -19.39 1.51 -1.37
N GLY A 220 -20.29 2.41 -1.00
CA GLY A 220 -20.03 3.36 0.08
C GLY A 220 -19.71 2.65 1.41
N PHE A 221 -18.99 3.32 2.32
CA PHE A 221 -18.53 2.73 3.59
C PHE A 221 -19.66 2.12 4.42
N VAL A 222 -20.82 2.76 4.49
CA VAL A 222 -22.00 2.28 5.24
C VAL A 222 -22.58 1.01 4.59
N GLU A 223 -22.67 1.00 3.27
CA GLU A 223 -23.18 -0.13 2.51
C GLU A 223 -22.22 -1.32 2.55
N GLY A 224 -20.91 -1.06 2.46
CA GLY A 224 -19.86 -2.07 2.65
C GLY A 224 -19.91 -2.69 4.04
N TYR A 225 -20.14 -1.89 5.10
CA TYR A 225 -20.28 -2.39 6.46
C TYR A 225 -21.58 -3.17 6.68
N ALA A 226 -22.69 -2.72 6.09
CA ALA A 226 -23.96 -3.44 6.12
C ALA A 226 -23.80 -4.84 5.52
N ARG A 227 -23.18 -4.95 4.36
CA ARG A 227 -22.91 -6.23 3.69
C ARG A 227 -21.98 -7.13 4.51
N TYR A 228 -20.94 -6.56 5.14
CA TYR A 228 -20.07 -7.28 6.06
C TYR A 228 -20.84 -7.89 7.25
N LEU A 229 -21.76 -7.12 7.85
CA LEU A 229 -22.61 -7.61 8.96
C LEU A 229 -23.56 -8.73 8.50
N GLU A 230 -24.18 -8.60 7.33
CA GLU A 230 -25.03 -9.64 6.74
C GLU A 230 -24.28 -10.95 6.50
N GLU A 231 -23.08 -10.88 5.93
CA GLU A 231 -22.22 -12.05 5.66
C GLU A 231 -21.80 -12.78 6.95
N ARG A 232 -21.74 -12.06 8.08
CA ARG A 232 -21.47 -12.60 9.41
C ARG A 232 -22.72 -13.07 10.16
N GLY A 233 -23.91 -12.95 9.55
CA GLY A 233 -25.19 -13.30 10.18
C GLY A 233 -25.55 -12.37 11.35
N ARG A 234 -24.95 -11.18 11.41
CA ARG A 234 -25.18 -10.17 12.44
C ARG A 234 -26.01 -9.03 11.83
N LYS A 235 -27.33 -9.18 11.86
CA LYS A 235 -28.25 -8.07 11.52
C LYS A 235 -28.48 -7.22 12.77
N GLU A 236 -27.49 -6.43 13.17
CA GLU A 236 -27.62 -5.49 14.27
C GLU A 236 -27.75 -4.08 13.69
N GLU A 237 -28.98 -3.62 13.52
CA GLU A 237 -29.34 -2.31 12.97
C GLU A 237 -28.67 -1.17 13.78
N ALA A 238 -28.59 -1.34 15.10
CA ALA A 238 -27.91 -0.42 16.01
C ALA A 238 -26.39 -0.28 15.76
N LEU A 239 -25.73 -1.35 15.28
CA LEU A 239 -24.32 -1.28 14.90
C LEU A 239 -24.12 -0.50 13.59
N LEU A 240 -25.04 -0.64 12.66
CA LEU A 240 -24.99 0.08 11.38
C LEU A 240 -25.26 1.57 11.60
N GLU A 241 -26.27 1.89 12.42
CA GLU A 241 -26.56 3.29 12.82
C GLU A 241 -25.36 3.92 13.51
N ARG A 242 -24.76 3.22 14.48
CA ARG A 242 -23.60 3.75 15.20
C ARG A 242 -22.37 3.93 14.27
N PHE A 243 -22.18 3.02 13.34
CA PHE A 243 -21.13 3.16 12.33
C PHE A 243 -21.36 4.39 11.43
N ALA A 244 -22.61 4.58 10.98
CA ALA A 244 -22.98 5.73 10.16
C ALA A 244 -22.82 7.07 10.93
N GLU A 245 -23.19 7.11 12.23
CA GLU A 245 -22.96 8.27 13.09
C GLU A 245 -21.46 8.60 13.21
N VAL A 246 -20.63 7.61 13.55
CA VAL A 246 -19.19 7.80 13.69
C VAL A 246 -18.55 8.22 12.35
N LEU A 247 -19.00 7.64 11.25
CA LEU A 247 -18.54 8.02 9.92
C LEU A 247 -18.91 9.48 9.61
N ALA A 248 -20.16 9.89 9.91
CA ALA A 248 -20.62 11.26 9.73
C ALA A 248 -19.90 12.26 10.66
N GLU A 249 -19.55 11.86 11.89
CA GLU A 249 -18.71 12.64 12.78
C GLU A 249 -17.33 12.86 12.17
N VAL A 250 -16.69 11.80 11.68
CA VAL A 250 -15.36 11.85 11.04
C VAL A 250 -15.40 12.64 9.73
N GLU A 251 -16.42 12.43 8.88
CA GLU A 251 -16.60 13.17 7.63
C GLU A 251 -17.07 14.60 7.90
N GLY A 252 -17.90 14.82 8.91
CA GLY A 252 -18.35 16.13 9.36
C GLY A 252 -17.23 16.92 10.01
N GLU A 253 -16.37 16.30 10.80
CA GLU A 253 -15.10 16.89 11.26
C GLU A 253 -14.15 17.17 10.09
N ALA A 254 -14.15 16.35 9.05
CA ALA A 254 -13.39 16.61 7.82
C ALA A 254 -13.98 17.71 6.94
N LEU A 255 -15.31 17.97 7.04
CA LEU A 255 -16.02 19.04 6.31
C LEU A 255 -16.14 20.33 7.15
N THR A 256 -16.02 20.24 8.48
CA THR A 256 -16.02 21.39 9.41
C THR A 256 -14.63 21.69 9.96
N ALA A 257 -13.64 20.92 9.55
CA ALA A 257 -12.23 21.06 9.80
C ALA A 257 -11.52 21.35 8.46
#